data_4cb11bb35ffd520d45d7e4f77f59b834
#
_entry.id   4cb11bb35ffd520d45d7e4f77f59b834
#
_cell.length_a   1.000
_cell.length_b   1.000
_cell.length_c   1.000
_cell.angle_alpha   90.00
_cell.angle_beta   90.00
_cell.angle_gamma   90.00
#
_symmetry.space_group_name_H-M   'P 1'
#
loop_
_entity.id
_entity.type
_entity.pdbx_description
1 polymer ?
#
loop_
_entity_poly.entity_id
_entity_poly.type
_entity_poly.pdbx_seq_one_letter_code
_entity_poly.pdbx_strand_id
1 'polypeptide(L)'
;YNFSIAQYLQSNVIWIYPVLLVAGFIAATAAVVPGISGSMMMFLMGLYMPVVSLFTTWSNWGNSSLYGIMFGGGIMLVIGGLSGFICTKIWMKKLLETKHDQTYQVIIGFIFGSLISMFINPQMIGPETHDWVYKTTPTWEWIVGSILFVVAAVVLFFITTKINNAPKKTEITEEKQN
;
A
#
# COMPACT_ATOMS: atom_id res chain seq x y z
N TYR A 1 2.94 -19.40 -23.72
CA TYR A 1 3.93 -19.42 -22.62
C TYR A 1 3.27 -18.82 -21.39
N ASN A 2 2.78 -19.67 -20.49
CA ASN A 2 2.29 -19.20 -19.20
C ASN A 2 3.52 -18.94 -18.31
N PHE A 3 3.99 -17.70 -18.28
CA PHE A 3 5.04 -17.26 -17.35
C PHE A 3 4.42 -17.17 -15.97
N SER A 4 4.61 -18.19 -15.14
CA SER A 4 4.10 -18.22 -13.77
C SER A 4 5.23 -17.91 -12.79
N ILE A 5 5.25 -16.69 -12.29
CA ILE A 5 6.19 -16.25 -11.23
C ILE A 5 6.12 -17.16 -10.01
N ALA A 6 4.92 -17.71 -9.70
CA ALA A 6 4.72 -18.67 -8.62
C ALA A 6 5.61 -19.92 -8.76
N GLN A 7 5.81 -20.40 -9.98
CA GLN A 7 6.66 -21.57 -10.25
C GLN A 7 8.14 -21.26 -9.99
N TYR A 8 8.59 -20.05 -10.35
CA TYR A 8 9.96 -19.62 -10.08
C TYR A 8 10.23 -19.37 -8.59
N LEU A 9 9.27 -18.89 -7.84
CA LEU A 9 9.36 -18.78 -6.38
C LEU A 9 9.55 -20.15 -5.71
N GLN A 10 8.85 -21.18 -6.19
CA GLN A 10 8.96 -22.53 -5.66
C GLN A 10 10.27 -23.25 -6.08
N SER A 11 10.84 -22.91 -7.23
CA SER A 11 12.07 -23.50 -7.73
C SER A 11 13.36 -22.92 -7.15
N ASN A 12 13.26 -21.92 -6.27
CA ASN A 12 14.39 -21.25 -5.58
C ASN A 12 15.48 -20.77 -6.55
N VAL A 13 15.08 -20.21 -7.70
CA VAL A 13 16.01 -19.71 -8.70
C VAL A 13 16.64 -18.39 -8.23
N ILE A 14 17.96 -18.26 -8.39
CA ILE A 14 18.74 -17.12 -7.88
C ILE A 14 18.22 -15.74 -8.36
N TRP A 15 17.63 -15.67 -9.54
CA TRP A 15 17.08 -14.46 -10.12
C TRP A 15 15.86 -13.90 -9.38
N ILE A 16 15.21 -14.71 -8.55
CA ILE A 16 14.02 -14.26 -7.81
C ILE A 16 14.36 -13.26 -6.70
N TYR A 17 15.56 -13.37 -6.11
CA TYR A 17 16.00 -12.48 -5.03
C TYR A 17 16.08 -11.01 -5.47
N PRO A 18 16.77 -10.65 -6.57
CA PRO A 18 16.76 -9.27 -7.06
C PRO A 18 15.36 -8.82 -7.53
N VAL A 19 14.53 -9.71 -8.04
CA VAL A 19 13.14 -9.37 -8.40
C VAL A 19 12.33 -8.99 -7.17
N LEU A 20 12.45 -9.75 -6.07
CA LEU A 20 11.79 -9.43 -4.81
C LEU A 20 12.30 -8.13 -4.18
N LEU A 21 13.60 -7.85 -4.29
CA LEU A 21 14.17 -6.58 -3.83
C LEU A 21 13.57 -5.40 -4.58
N VAL A 22 13.52 -5.47 -5.92
CA VAL A 22 12.93 -4.41 -6.76
C VAL A 22 11.42 -4.29 -6.49
N ALA A 23 10.72 -5.41 -6.33
CA ALA A 23 9.30 -5.40 -6.01
C ALA A 23 9.01 -4.74 -4.66
N GLY A 24 9.80 -5.04 -3.63
CA GLY A 24 9.73 -4.38 -2.33
C GLY A 24 9.98 -2.88 -2.43
N PHE A 25 10.99 -2.47 -3.21
CA PHE A 25 11.29 -1.06 -3.46
C PHE A 25 10.10 -0.33 -4.11
N ILE A 26 9.56 -0.87 -5.20
CA ILE A 26 8.41 -0.27 -5.91
C ILE A 26 7.17 -0.23 -5.01
N ALA A 27 6.88 -1.32 -4.30
CA ALA A 27 5.72 -1.39 -3.41
C ALA A 27 5.81 -0.36 -2.27
N ALA A 28 6.98 -0.20 -1.65
CA ALA A 28 7.18 0.79 -0.60
C ALA A 28 7.15 2.23 -1.13
N THR A 29 7.73 2.47 -2.31
CA THR A 29 7.62 3.75 -3.00
C THR A 29 6.16 4.13 -3.25
N ALA A 30 5.37 3.20 -3.78
CA ALA A 30 3.95 3.40 -4.03
C ALA A 30 3.17 3.67 -2.72
N ALA A 31 3.50 2.97 -1.64
CA ALA A 31 2.81 3.14 -0.35
C ALA A 31 3.03 4.53 0.29
N VAL A 32 4.14 5.22 -0.04
CA VAL A 32 4.41 6.58 0.45
C VAL A 32 3.63 7.63 -0.34
N VAL A 33 3.32 7.35 -1.60
CA VAL A 33 2.57 8.28 -2.46
C VAL A 33 1.07 8.16 -2.16
N PRO A 34 0.42 9.24 -1.68
CA PRO A 34 -1.01 9.22 -1.39
C PRO A 34 -1.84 8.84 -2.62
N GLY A 35 -2.79 7.93 -2.44
CA GLY A 35 -3.67 7.44 -3.52
C GLY A 35 -3.16 6.21 -4.26
N ILE A 36 -1.94 5.72 -3.97
CA ILE A 36 -1.41 4.47 -4.52
C ILE A 36 -1.18 3.48 -3.38
N SER A 37 -1.61 2.23 -3.58
CA SER A 37 -1.40 1.15 -2.61
C SER A 37 -0.18 0.30 -3.00
N GLY A 38 0.73 0.08 -2.06
CA GLY A 38 1.90 -0.78 -2.27
C GLY A 38 1.52 -2.22 -2.59
N SER A 39 0.49 -2.75 -1.95
CA SER A 39 -0.04 -4.09 -2.24
C SER A 39 -0.63 -4.18 -3.65
N MET A 40 -1.30 -3.13 -4.11
CA MET A 40 -1.82 -3.05 -5.49
C MET A 40 -0.70 -3.08 -6.51
N MET A 41 0.42 -2.39 -6.25
CA MET A 41 1.59 -2.47 -7.12
C MET A 41 2.18 -3.89 -7.18
N MET A 42 2.30 -4.57 -6.05
CA MET A 42 2.71 -5.98 -6.02
C MET A 42 1.73 -6.88 -6.79
N PHE A 43 0.43 -6.59 -6.69
CA PHE A 43 -0.61 -7.32 -7.42
C PHE A 43 -0.47 -7.12 -8.94
N LEU A 44 -0.26 -5.89 -9.40
CA LEU A 44 -0.02 -5.57 -10.81
C LEU A 44 1.24 -6.24 -11.36
N MET A 45 2.26 -6.41 -10.52
CA MET A 45 3.48 -7.15 -10.86
C MET A 45 3.28 -8.68 -10.86
N GLY A 46 2.10 -9.17 -10.45
CA GLY A 46 1.81 -10.60 -10.32
C GLY A 46 2.54 -11.29 -9.17
N LEU A 47 3.16 -10.52 -8.26
CA LEU A 47 3.96 -11.03 -7.14
C LEU A 47 3.17 -11.16 -5.84
N TYR A 48 2.04 -10.45 -5.69
CA TYR A 48 1.29 -10.39 -4.44
C TYR A 48 0.84 -11.78 -3.97
N MET A 49 0.05 -12.48 -4.78
CA MET A 49 -0.46 -13.80 -4.41
C MET A 49 0.64 -14.84 -4.21
N PRO A 50 1.66 -14.98 -5.09
CA PRO A 50 2.77 -15.89 -4.87
C PRO A 50 3.54 -15.62 -3.58
N VAL A 51 3.81 -14.36 -3.26
CA VAL A 51 4.53 -13.99 -2.03
C VAL A 51 3.66 -14.28 -0.81
N VAL A 52 2.40 -13.86 -0.80
CA VAL A 52 1.48 -14.12 0.32
C VAL A 52 1.32 -15.61 0.55
N SER A 53 1.06 -16.41 -0.50
CA SER A 53 0.88 -17.86 -0.37
C SER A 53 2.14 -18.57 0.15
N LEU A 54 3.33 -18.07 -0.18
CA LEU A 54 4.59 -18.62 0.32
C LEU A 54 4.64 -18.60 1.85
N PHE A 55 4.17 -17.51 2.47
CA PHE A 55 4.21 -17.32 3.93
C PHE A 55 2.96 -17.84 4.64
N THR A 56 1.78 -17.82 4.00
CA THR A 56 0.51 -18.18 4.64
C THR A 56 0.17 -19.66 4.55
N THR A 57 0.72 -20.38 3.57
CA THR A 57 0.44 -21.81 3.42
C THR A 57 1.22 -22.61 4.44
N TRP A 58 0.52 -23.22 5.41
CA TRP A 58 1.11 -23.98 6.51
C TRP A 58 2.05 -25.11 6.06
N SER A 59 1.71 -25.77 4.95
CA SER A 59 2.55 -26.85 4.39
C SER A 59 3.93 -26.39 3.96
N ASN A 60 4.12 -25.11 3.63
CA ASN A 60 5.42 -24.56 3.24
C ASN A 60 6.39 -24.50 4.42
N TRP A 61 5.91 -24.34 5.66
CA TRP A 61 6.70 -24.29 6.87
C TRP A 61 7.31 -25.64 7.25
N GLY A 62 6.78 -26.76 6.73
CA GLY A 62 7.35 -28.11 6.85
C GLY A 62 8.36 -28.47 5.77
N ASN A 63 8.49 -27.63 4.74
CA ASN A 63 9.31 -27.94 3.56
C ASN A 63 10.65 -27.19 3.59
N SER A 64 11.72 -27.87 3.98
CA SER A 64 13.06 -27.28 4.10
C SER A 64 13.59 -26.68 2.78
N SER A 65 13.16 -27.17 1.62
CA SER A 65 13.57 -26.64 0.32
C SER A 65 13.09 -25.20 0.06
N LEU A 66 12.00 -24.79 0.72
CA LEU A 66 11.43 -23.45 0.57
C LEU A 66 12.00 -22.41 1.56
N TYR A 67 12.74 -22.85 2.59
CA TYR A 67 13.29 -21.93 3.58
C TYR A 67 14.23 -20.89 2.98
N GLY A 68 15.02 -21.26 1.97
CA GLY A 68 15.89 -20.33 1.26
C GLY A 68 15.12 -19.14 0.69
N ILE A 69 14.04 -19.39 -0.02
CA ILE A 69 13.22 -18.32 -0.61
C ILE A 69 12.35 -17.61 0.42
N MET A 70 11.84 -18.31 1.45
CA MET A 70 11.04 -17.68 2.50
C MET A 70 11.87 -16.66 3.29
N PHE A 71 13.03 -17.06 3.81
CA PHE A 71 13.89 -16.18 4.60
C PHE A 71 14.70 -15.25 3.72
N GLY A 72 15.42 -15.75 2.72
CA GLY A 72 16.25 -14.95 1.83
C GLY A 72 15.42 -13.99 0.96
N GLY A 73 14.34 -14.48 0.36
CA GLY A 73 13.42 -13.64 -0.44
C GLY A 73 12.67 -12.64 0.41
N GLY A 74 12.24 -13.04 1.63
CA GLY A 74 11.63 -12.14 2.60
C GLY A 74 12.57 -11.01 3.03
N ILE A 75 13.83 -11.33 3.32
CA ILE A 75 14.86 -10.33 3.66
C ILE A 75 15.08 -9.37 2.49
N MET A 76 15.19 -9.86 1.25
CA MET A 76 15.36 -9.01 0.07
C MET A 76 14.16 -8.09 -0.15
N LEU A 77 12.95 -8.58 0.06
CA LEU A 77 11.74 -7.78 -0.03
C LEU A 77 11.70 -6.68 1.05
N VAL A 78 12.12 -6.99 2.28
CA VAL A 78 12.22 -6.01 3.37
C VAL A 78 13.31 -4.98 3.09
N ILE A 79 14.49 -5.39 2.64
CA ILE A 79 15.58 -4.46 2.30
C ILE A 79 15.15 -3.54 1.15
N GLY A 80 14.53 -4.11 0.10
CA GLY A 80 13.94 -3.33 -0.99
C GLY A 80 12.89 -2.34 -0.48
N GLY A 81 11.99 -2.80 0.38
CA GLY A 81 10.97 -1.96 0.99
C GLY A 81 11.51 -0.82 1.82
N LEU A 82 12.47 -1.09 2.70
CA LEU A 82 13.12 -0.05 3.53
C LEU A 82 13.86 0.97 2.66
N SER A 83 14.62 0.52 1.67
CA SER A 83 15.34 1.42 0.75
C SER A 83 14.39 2.28 -0.07
N GLY A 84 13.29 1.70 -0.60
CA GLY A 84 12.24 2.42 -1.32
C GLY A 84 11.55 3.45 -0.44
N PHE A 85 11.20 3.08 0.78
CA PHE A 85 10.57 3.98 1.75
C PHE A 85 11.47 5.19 2.08
N ILE A 86 12.75 4.95 2.40
CA ILE A 86 13.70 6.01 2.73
C ILE A 86 13.93 6.94 1.53
N CYS A 87 14.17 6.36 0.36
CA CYS A 87 14.41 7.11 -0.87
C CYS A 87 13.21 8.01 -1.22
N THR A 88 12.01 7.44 -1.19
CA THR A 88 10.79 8.18 -1.50
C THR A 88 10.48 9.25 -0.47
N LYS A 89 10.70 8.98 0.83
CA LYS A 89 10.53 9.96 1.90
C LYS A 89 11.42 11.19 1.66
N ILE A 90 12.69 10.99 1.32
CA ILE A 90 13.65 12.08 1.05
C ILE A 90 13.22 12.87 -0.19
N TRP A 91 12.83 12.15 -1.24
CA TRP A 91 12.40 12.76 -2.48
C TRP A 91 11.10 13.56 -2.34
N MET A 92 10.09 12.98 -1.66
CA MET A 92 8.82 13.66 -1.37
C MET A 92 9.02 14.91 -0.50
N LYS A 93 9.89 14.84 0.51
CA LYS A 93 10.23 16.01 1.31
C LYS A 93 10.79 17.14 0.43
N LYS A 94 11.76 16.84 -0.44
CA LYS A 94 12.34 17.80 -1.37
C LYS A 94 11.32 18.39 -2.35
N LEU A 95 10.40 17.57 -2.86
CA LEU A 95 9.32 18.03 -3.74
C LEU A 95 8.37 18.99 -3.02
N LEU A 96 7.98 18.67 -1.79
CA LEU A 96 7.10 19.51 -0.98
C LEU A 96 7.76 20.84 -0.61
N GLU A 97 9.07 20.87 -0.35
CA GLU A 97 9.81 22.08 -0.03
C GLU A 97 10.03 22.96 -1.27
N THR A 98 10.29 22.36 -2.44
CA THR A 98 10.67 23.11 -3.65
C THR A 98 9.49 23.45 -4.55
N LYS A 99 8.49 22.57 -4.65
CA LYS A 99 7.33 22.68 -5.56
C LYS A 99 6.03 22.34 -4.84
N HIS A 100 5.78 23.02 -3.74
CA HIS A 100 4.65 22.78 -2.84
C HIS A 100 3.32 22.66 -3.59
N ASP A 101 2.90 23.69 -4.32
CA ASP A 101 1.58 23.75 -4.95
C ASP A 101 1.39 22.66 -6.03
N GLN A 102 2.40 22.44 -6.85
CA GLN A 102 2.38 21.42 -7.89
C GLN A 102 2.30 20.01 -7.29
N THR A 103 3.04 19.77 -6.21
CA THR A 103 3.03 18.49 -5.52
C THR A 103 1.66 18.19 -4.91
N TYR A 104 1.03 19.18 -4.28
CA TYR A 104 -0.33 19.03 -3.75
C TYR A 104 -1.37 18.79 -4.83
N GLN A 105 -1.29 19.47 -5.96
CA GLN A 105 -2.20 19.23 -7.10
C GLN A 105 -2.09 17.80 -7.61
N VAL A 106 -0.86 17.26 -7.73
CA VAL A 106 -0.64 15.86 -8.13
C VAL A 106 -1.21 14.89 -7.10
N ILE A 107 -0.97 15.12 -5.81
CA ILE A 107 -1.52 14.28 -4.72
C ILE A 107 -3.05 14.26 -4.77
N ILE A 108 -3.69 15.43 -4.90
CA ILE A 108 -5.14 15.54 -5.01
C ILE A 108 -5.64 14.80 -6.24
N GLY A 109 -4.97 14.96 -7.39
CA GLY A 109 -5.29 14.24 -8.61
C GLY A 109 -5.23 12.71 -8.44
N PHE A 110 -4.21 12.20 -7.75
CA PHE A 110 -4.10 10.76 -7.44
C PHE A 110 -5.23 10.28 -6.52
N ILE A 111 -5.58 11.05 -5.49
CA ILE A 111 -6.68 10.71 -4.58
C ILE A 111 -8.00 10.63 -5.35
N PHE A 112 -8.33 11.65 -6.16
CA PHE A 112 -9.54 11.62 -6.99
C PHE A 112 -9.51 10.50 -8.03
N GLY A 113 -8.38 10.28 -8.70
CA GLY A 113 -8.21 9.19 -9.66
C GLY A 113 -8.40 7.82 -9.01
N SER A 114 -7.88 7.61 -7.79
CA SER A 114 -8.03 6.36 -7.05
C SER A 114 -9.48 6.11 -6.62
N LEU A 115 -10.21 7.17 -6.22
CA LEU A 115 -11.63 7.06 -5.93
C LEU A 115 -12.43 6.62 -7.16
N ILE A 116 -12.21 7.25 -8.31
CA ILE A 116 -12.89 6.87 -9.56
C ILE A 116 -12.51 5.43 -9.95
N SER A 117 -11.23 5.08 -9.87
CA SER A 117 -10.73 3.74 -10.20
C SER A 117 -11.37 2.66 -9.32
N MET A 118 -11.68 2.95 -8.07
CA MET A 118 -12.35 2.02 -7.16
C MET A 118 -13.73 1.60 -7.68
N PHE A 119 -14.48 2.52 -8.28
CA PHE A 119 -15.81 2.22 -8.85
C PHE A 119 -15.73 1.47 -10.20
N ILE A 120 -14.63 1.62 -10.94
CA ILE A 120 -14.46 0.99 -12.28
C ILE A 120 -13.68 -0.33 -12.18
N ASN A 121 -13.24 -0.72 -10.99
CA ASN A 121 -12.40 -1.91 -10.80
C ASN A 121 -13.15 -3.19 -11.25
N PRO A 122 -12.58 -3.99 -12.19
CA PRO A 122 -13.18 -5.25 -12.62
C PRO A 122 -13.40 -6.27 -11.50
N GLN A 123 -12.68 -6.16 -10.39
CA GLN A 123 -12.87 -7.00 -9.19
C GLN A 123 -14.19 -6.71 -8.47
N MET A 124 -14.82 -5.57 -8.76
CA MET A 124 -16.18 -5.25 -8.32
C MET A 124 -17.25 -5.95 -9.17
N ILE A 125 -16.85 -6.63 -10.23
CA ILE A 125 -17.73 -7.43 -11.09
C ILE A 125 -17.53 -8.89 -10.67
N GLY A 126 -18.59 -9.51 -10.17
CA GLY A 126 -18.55 -10.92 -9.73
C GLY A 126 -18.13 -11.85 -10.88
N PRO A 127 -17.18 -12.77 -10.65
CA PRO A 127 -16.62 -13.61 -11.70
C PRO A 127 -17.62 -14.58 -12.34
N GLU A 128 -18.70 -14.93 -11.61
CA GLU A 128 -19.68 -15.91 -12.08
C GLU A 128 -20.90 -15.27 -12.75
N THR A 129 -21.30 -14.07 -12.31
CA THR A 129 -22.53 -13.42 -12.76
C THR A 129 -22.31 -12.27 -13.75
N HIS A 130 -21.08 -11.81 -13.94
CA HIS A 130 -20.74 -10.57 -14.67
C HIS A 130 -21.51 -9.33 -14.19
N ASP A 131 -22.14 -9.43 -13.02
CA ASP A 131 -22.86 -8.34 -12.38
C ASP A 131 -21.98 -7.63 -11.34
N TRP A 132 -22.26 -6.35 -11.14
CA TRP A 132 -21.56 -5.56 -10.14
C TRP A 132 -21.81 -6.12 -8.73
N VAL A 133 -20.75 -6.27 -7.92
CA VAL A 133 -20.82 -6.81 -6.56
C VAL A 133 -21.85 -6.06 -5.70
N TYR A 134 -22.07 -4.76 -5.93
CA TYR A 134 -23.08 -4.01 -5.18
C TYR A 134 -24.52 -4.49 -5.41
N LYS A 135 -24.83 -5.18 -6.53
CA LYS A 135 -26.15 -5.75 -6.79
C LYS A 135 -26.42 -7.01 -5.96
N THR A 136 -25.37 -7.72 -5.59
CA THR A 136 -25.44 -8.97 -4.82
C THR A 136 -25.23 -8.75 -3.33
N THR A 137 -24.82 -7.56 -2.93
CA THR A 137 -24.53 -7.22 -1.54
C THR A 137 -25.83 -7.00 -0.77
N PRO A 138 -26.04 -7.68 0.37
CA PRO A 138 -27.25 -7.52 1.16
C PRO A 138 -27.37 -6.11 1.74
N THR A 139 -28.58 -5.58 1.81
CA THR A 139 -28.88 -4.19 2.18
C THR A 139 -28.28 -3.77 3.53
N TRP A 140 -28.16 -4.71 4.47
CA TRP A 140 -27.62 -4.42 5.81
C TRP A 140 -26.13 -4.03 5.77
N GLU A 141 -25.36 -4.55 4.81
CA GLU A 141 -23.94 -4.20 4.64
C GLU A 141 -23.77 -2.74 4.21
N TRP A 142 -24.66 -2.25 3.36
CA TRP A 142 -24.69 -0.83 2.99
C TRP A 142 -24.99 0.07 4.17
N ILE A 143 -25.91 -0.34 5.04
CA ILE A 143 -26.27 0.42 6.25
C ILE A 143 -25.07 0.45 7.20
N VAL A 144 -24.46 -0.70 7.48
CA VAL A 144 -23.29 -0.79 8.36
C VAL A 144 -22.10 -0.01 7.79
N GLY A 145 -21.81 -0.14 6.49
CA GLY A 145 -20.76 0.61 5.82
C GLY A 145 -20.96 2.12 5.91
N SER A 146 -22.19 2.59 5.71
CA SER A 146 -22.52 4.02 5.80
C SER A 146 -22.36 4.54 7.23
N ILE A 147 -22.79 3.78 8.24
CA ILE A 147 -22.61 4.14 9.65
C ILE A 147 -21.13 4.23 10.01
N LEU A 148 -20.32 3.22 9.62
CA LEU A 148 -18.89 3.21 9.86
C LEU A 148 -18.18 4.39 9.18
N PHE A 149 -18.60 4.75 7.96
CA PHE A 149 -18.07 5.91 7.25
C PHE A 149 -18.32 7.21 8.01
N VAL A 150 -19.56 7.42 8.48
CA VAL A 150 -19.92 8.61 9.27
C VAL A 150 -19.14 8.66 10.58
N VAL A 151 -19.05 7.53 11.29
CA VAL A 151 -18.28 7.43 12.56
C VAL A 151 -16.81 7.78 12.31
N ALA A 152 -16.19 7.22 11.28
CA ALA A 152 -14.80 7.51 10.92
C ALA A 152 -14.60 8.99 10.57
N ALA A 153 -15.51 9.60 9.81
CA ALA A 153 -15.46 11.02 9.48
C ALA A 153 -15.56 11.92 10.71
N VAL A 154 -16.44 11.59 11.64
CA VAL A 154 -16.61 12.32 12.91
C VAL A 154 -15.34 12.19 13.76
N VAL A 155 -14.79 10.98 13.92
CA VAL A 155 -13.55 10.75 14.67
C VAL A 155 -12.39 11.54 14.08
N LEU A 156 -12.21 11.50 12.75
CA LEU A 156 -11.17 12.28 12.05
C LEU A 156 -11.36 13.79 12.26
N PHE A 157 -12.60 14.28 12.19
CA PHE A 157 -12.91 15.68 12.43
C PHE A 157 -12.48 16.11 13.85
N PHE A 158 -12.82 15.33 14.87
CA PHE A 158 -12.43 15.61 16.26
C PHE A 158 -10.91 15.56 16.46
N ILE A 159 -10.22 14.57 15.87
CA ILE A 159 -8.77 14.46 15.96
C ILE A 159 -8.11 15.68 15.30
N THR A 160 -8.53 16.05 14.09
CA THR A 160 -7.98 17.19 13.36
C THR A 160 -8.21 18.49 14.10
N THR A 161 -9.41 18.71 14.64
CA THR A 161 -9.74 19.90 15.43
C THR A 161 -8.89 19.96 16.71
N LYS A 162 -8.69 18.84 17.38
CA LYS A 162 -7.86 18.77 18.59
C LYS A 162 -6.38 19.07 18.28
N ILE A 163 -5.86 18.56 17.17
CA ILE A 163 -4.47 18.82 16.74
C ILE A 163 -4.30 20.31 16.38
N ASN A 164 -5.24 20.89 15.65
CA ASN A 164 -5.17 22.30 15.25
C ASN A 164 -5.32 23.26 16.43
N ASN A 165 -6.05 22.87 17.47
CA ASN A 165 -6.25 23.65 18.68
C ASN A 165 -5.18 23.37 19.76
N ALA A 166 -4.27 22.41 19.55
CA ALA A 166 -3.16 22.20 20.45
C ALA A 166 -2.21 23.41 20.40
N PRO A 167 -1.86 24.03 21.55
CA PRO A 167 -0.97 25.18 21.55
C PRO A 167 0.36 24.82 20.90
N LYS A 168 0.77 25.59 19.89
CA LYS A 168 2.09 25.45 19.24
C LYS A 168 3.19 25.69 20.29
N LYS A 169 3.69 24.61 20.85
CA LYS A 169 4.71 24.62 21.92
C LYS A 169 6.10 25.09 21.46
N THR A 170 6.26 25.47 20.21
CA THR A 170 7.58 25.71 19.60
C THR A 170 7.99 27.18 19.53
N GLU A 171 7.08 28.14 19.73
CA GLU A 171 7.45 29.56 19.65
C GLU A 171 7.88 30.18 20.98
N ILE A 172 7.66 29.51 22.11
CA ILE A 172 7.95 30.11 23.46
C ILE A 172 9.40 29.87 23.88
N THR A 173 10.17 29.02 23.19
CA THR A 173 11.54 28.72 23.61
C THR A 173 12.57 29.67 22.97
N GLU A 174 12.26 30.31 21.85
CA GLU A 174 13.17 31.28 21.20
C GLU A 174 13.05 32.71 21.78
N GLU A 175 11.90 33.09 22.33
CA GLU A 175 11.71 34.41 22.92
C GLU A 175 12.33 34.56 24.34
N LYS A 176 12.78 33.46 24.94
CA LYS A 176 13.45 33.48 26.27
C LYS A 176 14.98 33.42 26.18
N GLN A 177 15.57 33.44 24.99
CA GLN A 177 17.03 33.42 24.77
C GLN A 177 17.57 34.70 24.10
N ASN A 178 16.76 35.75 23.95
CA ASN A 178 17.27 37.09 23.55
C ASN A 178 17.14 38.08 24.70
#